data_d088498a1c8b032cd7344bd521c437c0
#
_entry.id   d088498a1c8b032cd7344bd521c437c0
#
_cell.length_a   1.000
_cell.length_b   1.000
_cell.length_c   1.000
_cell.angle_alpha   90.00
_cell.angle_beta   90.00
_cell.angle_gamma   90.00
#
_symmetry.space_group_name_H-M   'P 1'
#
loop_
_entity.id
_entity.type
_entity.pdbx_description
1 polymer ?
#
loop_
_entity_poly.entity_id
_entity_poly.type
_entity_poly.pdbx_seq_one_letter_code
_entity_poly.pdbx_strand_id
1 'polypeptide(L)'
;QGLPRIIEIVDARKVPKTPTMRIYLDENNAKGKPLRTNQKLVQEIAAGLETTTTRDIANIDVDITQRHIILSLNNANLRVKKMTGAEVRDKLSRALRLFVQADNDDKPKTLKIIPGVAKEEELATLASDPPTYTALLQLEEKIKKLRLKGLPDIMRANVQGPNAETGEYYISTIGSNLSKVSEYAGVDRSRTYTNNITEIHDYLGIEAARQAIINEMVLTLEGAGLDVDVRHLLMV
;
A
#
# COMPACT_ATOMS: atom_id res chain seq x y z
N GLN A 1 -21.01 -4.85 -7.99
CA GLN A 1 -21.22 -3.64 -7.19
C GLN A 1 -22.66 -3.14 -7.24
N GLY A 2 -23.28 -2.94 -8.42
CA GLY A 2 -24.71 -2.66 -8.58
C GLY A 2 -25.27 -1.50 -7.74
N LEU A 3 -26.54 -1.61 -7.33
CA LEU A 3 -27.27 -0.59 -6.57
C LEU A 3 -26.53 -0.04 -5.33
N PRO A 4 -25.83 -0.84 -4.52
CA PRO A 4 -25.05 -0.30 -3.39
C PRO A 4 -24.00 0.75 -3.78
N ARG A 5 -23.45 0.66 -4.99
CA ARG A 5 -22.48 1.67 -5.48
C ARG A 5 -23.16 2.99 -5.80
N ILE A 6 -24.33 2.96 -6.39
CA ILE A 6 -25.11 4.17 -6.67
C ILE A 6 -25.47 4.88 -5.34
N ILE A 7 -25.91 4.12 -4.34
CA ILE A 7 -26.21 4.66 -3.01
C ILE A 7 -24.98 5.32 -2.38
N GLU A 8 -23.79 4.71 -2.48
CA GLU A 8 -22.56 5.32 -1.98
C GLU A 8 -22.24 6.65 -2.64
N ILE A 9 -22.49 6.76 -3.95
CA ILE A 9 -22.25 7.99 -4.72
C ILE A 9 -23.24 9.09 -4.32
N VAL A 10 -24.53 8.75 -4.26
CA VAL A 10 -25.61 9.70 -3.89
C VAL A 10 -25.47 10.16 -2.42
N ASP A 11 -25.06 9.26 -1.52
CA ASP A 11 -24.78 9.57 -0.11
C ASP A 11 -23.48 10.39 0.08
N ALA A 12 -22.75 10.68 -0.99
CA ALA A 12 -21.49 11.40 -0.98
C ALA A 12 -20.48 10.82 0.04
N ARG A 13 -20.36 9.50 0.10
CA ARG A 13 -19.41 8.85 1.01
C ARG A 13 -17.97 9.21 0.65
N LYS A 14 -17.21 9.65 1.65
CA LYS A 14 -15.80 10.04 1.46
C LYS A 14 -14.92 8.92 0.97
N VAL A 15 -15.15 7.70 1.43
CA VAL A 15 -14.38 6.52 1.02
C VAL A 15 -15.34 5.43 0.59
N PRO A 16 -15.21 4.88 -0.63
CA PRO A 16 -16.02 3.75 -1.07
C PRO A 16 -15.66 2.49 -0.27
N LYS A 17 -16.60 1.54 -0.15
CA LYS A 17 -16.34 0.27 0.55
C LYS A 17 -15.22 -0.54 -0.09
N THR A 18 -15.10 -0.49 -1.40
CA THR A 18 -14.06 -1.17 -2.17
C THR A 18 -13.30 -0.16 -3.02
N PRO A 19 -12.36 0.59 -2.42
CA PRO A 19 -11.52 1.50 -3.20
C PRO A 19 -10.65 0.72 -4.16
N THR A 20 -10.65 1.11 -5.42
CA THR A 20 -9.85 0.49 -6.49
C THR A 20 -9.29 1.56 -7.40
N MET A 21 -8.11 1.31 -7.96
CA MET A 21 -7.50 2.16 -8.98
C MET A 21 -7.10 1.33 -10.19
N ARG A 22 -7.14 1.96 -11.34
CA ARG A 22 -6.52 1.49 -12.57
C ARG A 22 -5.36 2.42 -12.89
N ILE A 23 -4.16 1.89 -12.80
CA ILE A 23 -2.92 2.65 -13.00
C ILE A 23 -2.38 2.27 -14.38
N TYR A 24 -2.28 3.26 -15.23
CA TYR A 24 -1.65 3.14 -16.54
C TYR A 24 -0.21 3.64 -16.45
N LEU A 25 0.64 3.09 -17.29
CA LEU A 25 2.06 3.38 -17.27
C LEU A 25 2.46 4.23 -18.48
N ASP A 26 3.54 4.98 -18.36
CA ASP A 26 4.15 5.72 -19.45
C ASP A 26 4.62 4.78 -20.58
N GLU A 27 4.73 5.29 -21.78
CA GLU A 27 5.21 4.52 -22.92
C GLU A 27 6.60 3.94 -22.68
N ASN A 28 7.50 4.81 -22.24
CA ASN A 28 8.90 4.48 -22.04
C ASN A 28 9.33 4.86 -20.62
N ASN A 29 10.22 4.05 -20.06
CA ASN A 29 10.90 4.40 -18.83
C ASN A 29 11.91 5.54 -19.10
N ALA A 30 12.39 6.22 -18.03
CA ALA A 30 13.47 7.20 -18.07
C ALA A 30 14.74 6.72 -18.80
N LYS A 31 14.91 5.41 -18.99
CA LYS A 31 15.99 4.74 -19.73
C LYS A 31 15.61 4.39 -21.18
N GLY A 32 14.49 4.88 -21.71
CA GLY A 32 14.04 4.61 -23.08
C GLY A 32 13.56 3.17 -23.36
N LYS A 33 13.34 2.36 -22.33
CA LYS A 33 12.78 1.00 -22.49
C LYS A 33 11.26 1.05 -22.48
N PRO A 34 10.57 0.29 -23.35
CA PRO A 34 9.11 0.22 -23.37
C PRO A 34 8.60 -0.32 -22.03
N LEU A 35 7.75 0.48 -21.37
CA LEU A 35 7.24 0.16 -20.06
C LEU A 35 5.89 -0.57 -20.16
N ARG A 36 4.98 -0.08 -21.00
CA ARG A 36 3.61 -0.61 -21.14
C ARG A 36 3.53 -2.06 -21.57
N THR A 37 4.48 -2.51 -22.39
CA THR A 37 4.49 -3.87 -22.98
C THR A 37 5.40 -4.84 -22.22
N ASN A 38 6.21 -4.37 -21.28
CA ASN A 38 7.16 -5.22 -20.57
C ASN A 38 6.61 -5.67 -19.21
N GLN A 39 6.05 -6.88 -19.16
CA GLN A 39 5.46 -7.47 -17.96
C GLN A 39 6.38 -7.42 -16.74
N LYS A 40 7.68 -7.65 -16.91
CA LYS A 40 8.64 -7.65 -15.76
C LYS A 40 8.76 -6.27 -15.13
N LEU A 41 8.86 -5.22 -15.94
CA LEU A 41 8.95 -3.84 -15.44
C LEU A 41 7.65 -3.41 -14.77
N VAL A 42 6.51 -3.80 -15.35
CA VAL A 42 5.18 -3.54 -14.77
C VAL A 42 5.04 -4.24 -13.41
N GLN A 43 5.49 -5.49 -13.29
CA GLN A 43 5.49 -6.22 -12.02
C GLN A 43 6.41 -5.58 -10.97
N GLU A 44 7.56 -5.04 -11.39
CA GLU A 44 8.46 -4.31 -10.48
C GLU A 44 7.81 -3.03 -9.94
N ILE A 45 7.11 -2.29 -10.79
CA ILE A 45 6.36 -1.10 -10.38
C ILE A 45 5.21 -1.50 -9.46
N ALA A 46 4.42 -2.51 -9.79
CA ALA A 46 3.34 -3.02 -8.96
C ALA A 46 3.84 -3.41 -7.56
N ALA A 47 4.94 -4.15 -7.48
CA ALA A 47 5.58 -4.51 -6.21
C ALA A 47 6.13 -3.30 -5.43
N GLY A 48 6.49 -2.23 -6.13
CA GLY A 48 6.92 -0.96 -5.52
C GLY A 48 5.75 -0.15 -4.95
N LEU A 49 4.59 -0.21 -5.59
CA LEU A 49 3.36 0.48 -5.16
C LEU A 49 2.69 -0.22 -3.97
N GLU A 50 2.73 -1.54 -3.93
CA GLU A 50 2.09 -2.35 -2.91
C GLU A 50 2.65 -2.09 -1.51
N THR A 51 1.77 -1.81 -0.57
CA THR A 51 2.14 -1.65 0.84
C THR A 51 2.70 -2.96 1.39
N THR A 52 3.88 -2.89 1.97
CA THR A 52 4.51 -4.01 2.67
C THR A 52 4.60 -3.66 4.15
N THR A 53 3.94 -4.43 4.98
CA THR A 53 3.97 -4.30 6.43
C THR A 53 5.00 -5.26 7.05
N THR A 54 5.35 -5.06 8.30
CA THR A 54 6.26 -5.97 9.01
C THR A 54 5.70 -7.38 9.06
N ARG A 55 4.37 -7.52 9.18
CA ARG A 55 3.68 -8.82 9.19
C ARG A 55 3.89 -9.64 7.91
N ASP A 56 4.06 -8.98 6.77
CA ASP A 56 4.23 -9.65 5.47
C ASP A 56 5.63 -10.26 5.31
N ILE A 57 6.60 -9.74 6.07
CA ILE A 57 8.02 -10.08 5.93
C ILE A 57 8.53 -10.91 7.11
N ALA A 58 7.96 -10.73 8.30
CA ALA A 58 8.46 -11.34 9.53
C ALA A 58 7.33 -11.98 10.34
N ASN A 59 7.65 -13.07 10.99
CA ASN A 59 6.84 -13.59 12.09
C ASN A 59 7.20 -12.83 13.37
N ILE A 60 6.18 -12.44 14.12
CA ILE A 60 6.32 -11.62 15.32
C ILE A 60 5.93 -12.48 16.52
N ASP A 61 6.90 -12.78 17.36
CA ASP A 61 6.72 -13.54 18.58
C ASP A 61 7.05 -12.68 19.80
N VAL A 62 6.23 -12.76 20.82
CA VAL A 62 6.42 -12.02 22.07
C VAL A 62 6.95 -12.98 23.13
N ASP A 63 8.19 -12.78 23.57
CA ASP A 63 8.73 -13.48 24.72
C ASP A 63 8.34 -12.75 26.01
N ILE A 64 7.40 -13.36 26.74
CA ILE A 64 6.88 -12.81 27.98
C ILE A 64 7.91 -12.93 29.11
N THR A 65 8.76 -13.95 29.06
CA THR A 65 9.74 -14.24 30.10
C THR A 65 10.87 -13.22 30.10
N GLN A 66 11.38 -12.92 28.92
CA GLN A 66 12.47 -11.96 28.74
C GLN A 66 11.97 -10.56 28.37
N ARG A 67 10.65 -10.38 28.24
CA ARG A 67 9.96 -9.11 27.96
C ARG A 67 10.49 -8.38 26.70
N HIS A 68 10.74 -9.13 25.66
CA HIS A 68 11.14 -8.59 24.36
C HIS A 68 10.31 -9.18 23.22
N ILE A 69 10.34 -8.52 22.05
CA ILE A 69 9.68 -8.95 20.85
C ILE A 69 10.73 -9.51 19.89
N ILE A 70 10.49 -10.72 19.43
CA ILE A 70 11.36 -11.42 18.48
C ILE A 70 10.69 -11.35 17.10
N LEU A 71 11.42 -10.82 16.13
CA LEU A 71 11.01 -10.78 14.73
C LEU A 71 11.85 -11.79 13.94
N SER A 72 11.24 -12.87 13.51
CA SER A 72 11.88 -13.85 12.64
C SER A 72 11.66 -13.49 11.18
N LEU A 73 12.69 -13.00 10.49
CA LEU A 73 12.59 -12.54 9.11
C LEU A 73 12.45 -13.72 8.13
N ASN A 74 11.47 -13.64 7.22
CA ASN A 74 11.31 -14.61 6.15
C ASN A 74 12.12 -14.19 4.91
N ASN A 75 13.23 -14.84 4.68
CA ASN A 75 14.13 -14.53 3.56
C ASN A 75 13.48 -14.70 2.18
N ALA A 76 12.49 -15.58 2.02
CA ALA A 76 11.77 -15.75 0.78
C ALA A 76 10.93 -14.50 0.47
N ASN A 77 10.19 -14.02 1.46
CA ASN A 77 9.36 -12.81 1.32
C ASN A 77 10.21 -11.55 1.13
N LEU A 78 11.35 -11.45 1.81
CA LEU A 78 12.31 -10.36 1.63
C LEU A 78 12.84 -10.28 0.19
N ARG A 79 13.17 -11.43 -0.41
CA ARG A 79 13.61 -11.48 -1.82
C ARG A 79 12.52 -11.06 -2.79
N VAL A 80 11.28 -11.52 -2.58
CA VAL A 80 10.12 -11.15 -3.41
C VAL A 80 9.88 -9.64 -3.36
N LYS A 81 9.99 -9.04 -2.18
CA LYS A 81 9.79 -7.59 -1.96
C LYS A 81 11.05 -6.76 -2.26
N LYS A 82 12.15 -7.39 -2.66
CA LYS A 82 13.45 -6.74 -2.93
C LYS A 82 13.88 -5.84 -1.76
N MET A 83 13.91 -6.42 -0.56
CA MET A 83 14.36 -5.76 0.67
C MET A 83 15.44 -6.59 1.34
N THR A 84 16.37 -5.91 2.00
CA THR A 84 17.41 -6.55 2.82
C THR A 84 17.02 -6.52 4.29
N GLY A 85 17.47 -7.51 5.07
CA GLY A 85 17.19 -7.54 6.51
C GLY A 85 17.76 -6.32 7.24
N ALA A 86 18.90 -5.78 6.78
CA ALA A 86 19.48 -4.55 7.31
C ALA A 86 18.59 -3.33 7.09
N GLU A 87 17.99 -3.20 5.89
CA GLU A 87 17.01 -2.11 5.61
C GLU A 87 15.76 -2.21 6.49
N VAL A 88 15.30 -3.43 6.79
CA VAL A 88 14.17 -3.66 7.70
C VAL A 88 14.53 -3.20 9.10
N ARG A 89 15.71 -3.59 9.62
CA ARG A 89 16.23 -3.14 10.91
C ARG A 89 16.27 -1.61 11.01
N ASP A 90 16.88 -0.95 10.04
CA ASP A 90 17.05 0.49 10.04
C ASP A 90 15.71 1.24 9.96
N LYS A 91 14.77 0.74 9.17
CA LYS A 91 13.42 1.31 9.08
C LYS A 91 12.64 1.12 10.39
N LEU A 92 12.73 -0.04 11.01
CA LEU A 92 12.11 -0.33 12.31
C LEU A 92 12.70 0.58 13.39
N SER A 93 14.02 0.69 13.48
CA SER A 93 14.71 1.54 14.45
C SER A 93 14.30 3.01 14.31
N ARG A 94 14.26 3.53 13.07
CA ARG A 94 13.84 4.92 12.81
C ARG A 94 12.37 5.18 13.13
N ALA A 95 11.49 4.25 12.76
CA ALA A 95 10.05 4.43 12.93
C ALA A 95 9.60 4.29 14.38
N LEU A 96 10.20 3.35 15.11
CA LEU A 96 9.88 3.09 16.51
C LEU A 96 10.69 3.98 17.48
N ARG A 97 11.81 4.53 17.00
CA ARG A 97 12.83 5.21 17.84
C ARG A 97 13.33 4.33 18.98
N LEU A 98 13.45 3.04 18.70
CA LEU A 98 13.92 2.03 19.64
C LEU A 98 15.16 1.35 19.08
N PHE A 99 15.98 0.83 19.98
CA PHE A 99 17.11 -0.01 19.58
C PHE A 99 16.63 -1.37 19.12
N VAL A 100 17.07 -1.77 17.92
CA VAL A 100 16.77 -3.08 17.33
C VAL A 100 18.04 -3.89 17.25
N GLN A 101 18.16 -4.88 18.13
CA GLN A 101 19.28 -5.79 18.13
C GLN A 101 19.13 -6.82 17.00
N ALA A 102 20.15 -6.98 16.18
CA ALA A 102 20.19 -7.96 15.12
C ALA A 102 21.12 -9.11 15.51
N ASP A 103 20.77 -10.32 15.09
CA ASP A 103 21.62 -11.51 15.26
C ASP A 103 22.89 -11.43 14.40
N ASN A 104 22.77 -10.81 13.20
CA ASN A 104 23.87 -10.57 12.28
C ASN A 104 23.69 -9.23 11.58
N ASP A 105 24.72 -8.37 11.53
CA ASP A 105 24.61 -7.02 10.96
C ASP A 105 24.37 -7.02 9.45
N ASP A 106 25.00 -7.92 8.71
CA ASP A 106 24.91 -7.97 7.25
C ASP A 106 23.65 -8.69 6.74
N LYS A 107 23.24 -9.78 7.39
CA LYS A 107 22.09 -10.60 7.00
C LYS A 107 21.32 -11.07 8.23
N PRO A 108 20.61 -10.16 8.90
CA PRO A 108 19.86 -10.54 10.09
C PRO A 108 18.75 -11.52 9.73
N LYS A 109 18.66 -12.61 10.49
CA LYS A 109 17.54 -13.55 10.45
C LYS A 109 16.54 -13.27 11.54
N THR A 110 17.03 -12.82 12.68
CA THR A 110 16.22 -12.53 13.86
C THR A 110 16.55 -11.14 14.36
N LEU A 111 15.51 -10.37 14.63
CA LEU A 111 15.61 -9.03 15.22
C LEU A 111 14.94 -9.06 16.59
N LYS A 112 15.60 -8.53 17.61
CA LYS A 112 15.05 -8.39 18.96
C LYS A 112 14.76 -6.92 19.24
N ILE A 113 13.56 -6.63 19.70
CA ILE A 113 13.11 -5.28 20.04
C ILE A 113 12.66 -5.28 21.50
N ILE A 114 13.22 -4.38 22.28
CA ILE A 114 12.92 -4.22 23.68
C ILE A 114 12.20 -2.88 23.87
N PRO A 115 11.01 -2.86 24.49
CA PRO A 115 10.30 -1.60 24.75
C PRO A 115 11.08 -0.72 25.70
N GLY A 116 11.11 0.59 25.43
CA GLY A 116 11.75 1.57 26.31
C GLY A 116 13.25 1.76 26.13
N VAL A 117 13.92 0.99 25.28
CA VAL A 117 15.35 1.12 25.00
C VAL A 117 15.56 1.84 23.67
N ALA A 118 16.11 3.04 23.72
CA ALA A 118 16.43 3.82 22.51
C ALA A 118 17.89 3.61 22.05
N LYS A 119 18.79 3.22 22.96
CA LYS A 119 20.21 3.00 22.69
C LYS A 119 20.71 1.72 23.36
N GLU A 120 21.76 1.14 22.78
CA GLU A 120 22.40 -0.08 23.30
C GLU A 120 22.90 0.06 24.74
N GLU A 121 23.34 1.27 25.13
CA GLU A 121 23.82 1.59 26.47
C GLU A 121 22.74 1.48 27.55
N GLU A 122 21.46 1.64 27.16
CA GLU A 122 20.31 1.55 28.06
C GLU A 122 19.87 0.11 28.37
N LEU A 123 20.40 -0.88 27.64
CA LEU A 123 20.14 -2.30 27.91
C LEU A 123 20.51 -2.71 29.35
N ALA A 124 21.54 -2.12 29.90
CA ALA A 124 21.98 -2.37 31.26
C ALA A 124 21.01 -1.85 32.33
N THR A 125 20.23 -0.81 32.03
CA THR A 125 19.26 -0.19 32.96
C THR A 125 17.92 -0.94 33.02
N LEU A 126 17.63 -1.81 32.06
CA LEU A 126 16.41 -2.64 32.01
C LEU A 126 16.27 -3.61 33.18
N ALA A 127 17.36 -3.98 33.83
CA ALA A 127 17.32 -4.83 35.01
C ALA A 127 16.60 -4.18 36.16
N SER A 128 16.53 -2.82 36.22
CA SER A 128 15.93 -2.05 37.29
C SER A 128 14.43 -1.77 37.05
N ASP A 129 13.99 -1.62 35.79
CA ASP A 129 12.59 -1.31 35.45
C ASP A 129 12.14 -2.04 34.17
N PRO A 130 11.68 -3.29 34.32
CA PRO A 130 11.27 -4.10 33.14
C PRO A 130 9.97 -3.59 32.57
N PRO A 131 9.82 -3.58 31.22
CA PRO A 131 8.63 -3.09 30.55
C PRO A 131 7.37 -3.86 30.95
N THR A 132 6.24 -3.15 31.04
CA THR A 132 4.94 -3.74 31.41
C THR A 132 4.42 -4.62 30.25
N TYR A 133 3.63 -5.63 30.56
CA TYR A 133 3.02 -6.52 29.56
C TYR A 133 2.14 -5.76 28.57
N THR A 134 1.40 -4.76 29.05
CA THR A 134 0.59 -3.88 28.18
C THR A 134 1.43 -3.09 27.18
N ALA A 135 2.61 -2.63 27.57
CA ALA A 135 3.53 -1.94 26.67
C ALA A 135 4.07 -2.87 25.57
N LEU A 136 4.34 -4.14 25.91
CA LEU A 136 4.73 -5.16 24.94
C LEU A 136 3.63 -5.41 23.89
N LEU A 137 2.39 -5.60 24.31
CA LEU A 137 1.27 -5.82 23.40
C LEU A 137 1.01 -4.60 22.48
N GLN A 138 1.07 -3.41 23.05
CA GLN A 138 0.93 -2.17 22.27
C GLN A 138 2.06 -2.01 21.24
N LEU A 139 3.28 -2.37 21.62
CA LEU A 139 4.42 -2.34 20.72
C LEU A 139 4.30 -3.41 19.62
N GLU A 140 3.85 -4.61 19.95
CA GLU A 140 3.56 -5.67 18.99
C GLU A 140 2.55 -5.21 17.93
N GLU A 141 1.43 -4.61 18.34
CA GLU A 141 0.45 -4.07 17.41
C GLU A 141 1.01 -2.95 16.52
N LYS A 142 1.81 -2.04 17.10
CA LYS A 142 2.48 -1.00 16.32
C LYS A 142 3.42 -1.59 15.29
N ILE A 143 4.23 -2.59 15.68
CA ILE A 143 5.16 -3.27 14.78
C ILE A 143 4.40 -3.98 13.65
N LYS A 144 3.32 -4.69 13.96
CA LYS A 144 2.48 -5.38 12.95
C LYS A 144 1.94 -4.45 11.87
N LYS A 145 1.53 -3.26 12.27
CA LYS A 145 0.93 -2.24 11.40
C LYS A 145 1.98 -1.34 10.71
N LEU A 146 3.25 -1.45 11.10
CA LEU A 146 4.30 -0.59 10.56
C LEU A 146 4.54 -0.88 9.08
N ARG A 147 4.45 0.18 8.28
CA ARG A 147 4.76 0.10 6.85
C ARG A 147 6.27 0.22 6.60
N LEU A 148 6.83 -0.77 5.95
CA LEU A 148 8.25 -0.83 5.60
C LEU A 148 8.52 -0.34 4.17
N LYS A 149 7.59 -0.61 3.23
CA LYS A 149 7.71 -0.23 1.83
C LYS A 149 6.34 0.00 1.21
N GLY A 150 6.32 0.65 0.03
CA GLY A 150 5.12 0.89 -0.74
C GLY A 150 4.38 2.17 -0.37
N LEU A 151 3.29 2.43 -1.05
CA LEU A 151 2.45 3.59 -0.83
C LEU A 151 1.38 3.30 0.24
N PRO A 152 0.98 4.31 1.05
CA PRO A 152 -0.11 4.14 1.98
C PRO A 152 -1.41 3.82 1.23
N ASP A 153 -2.30 3.08 1.88
CA ASP A 153 -3.65 2.76 1.40
C ASP A 153 -3.74 1.85 0.18
N ILE A 154 -2.62 1.42 -0.41
CA ILE A 154 -2.57 0.43 -1.49
C ILE A 154 -2.22 -0.94 -0.91
N MET A 155 -3.24 -1.78 -0.68
CA MET A 155 -3.05 -3.09 -0.07
C MET A 155 -2.44 -4.11 -1.03
N ARG A 156 -2.92 -4.12 -2.28
CA ARG A 156 -2.43 -5.01 -3.33
C ARG A 156 -2.40 -4.30 -4.67
N ALA A 157 -1.45 -4.68 -5.51
CA ALA A 157 -1.29 -4.19 -6.86
C ALA A 157 -1.13 -5.38 -7.82
N ASN A 158 -2.17 -5.68 -8.57
CA ASN A 158 -2.22 -6.80 -9.51
C ASN A 158 -1.98 -6.30 -10.93
N VAL A 159 -1.06 -6.92 -11.65
CA VAL A 159 -0.85 -6.64 -13.06
C VAL A 159 -1.94 -7.32 -13.88
N GLN A 160 -2.62 -6.55 -14.71
CA GLN A 160 -3.66 -6.99 -15.63
C GLN A 160 -3.21 -6.80 -17.08
N GLY A 161 -3.65 -7.68 -17.97
CA GLY A 161 -3.35 -7.58 -19.39
C GLY A 161 -2.57 -8.79 -19.90
N PRO A 162 -2.05 -8.74 -21.14
CA PRO A 162 -2.12 -7.58 -22.05
C PRO A 162 -3.54 -7.34 -22.59
N ASN A 163 -3.88 -6.06 -22.80
CA ASN A 163 -5.13 -5.71 -23.50
C ASN A 163 -5.07 -6.24 -24.93
N ALA A 164 -6.14 -6.89 -25.40
CA ALA A 164 -6.18 -7.52 -26.71
C ALA A 164 -5.95 -6.54 -27.87
N GLU A 165 -6.32 -5.27 -27.72
CA GLU A 165 -6.22 -4.26 -28.77
C GLU A 165 -4.89 -3.52 -28.77
N THR A 166 -4.36 -3.16 -27.58
CA THR A 166 -3.18 -2.31 -27.45
C THR A 166 -1.92 -3.06 -27.01
N GLY A 167 -2.06 -4.30 -26.54
CA GLY A 167 -0.96 -5.08 -25.98
C GLY A 167 -0.37 -4.51 -24.66
N GLU A 168 -1.03 -3.51 -24.10
CA GLU A 168 -0.57 -2.82 -22.89
C GLU A 168 -0.97 -3.55 -21.61
N TYR A 169 -0.09 -3.53 -20.65
CA TYR A 169 -0.39 -3.94 -19.27
C TYR A 169 -0.82 -2.72 -18.46
N TYR A 170 -1.76 -2.92 -17.53
CA TYR A 170 -2.13 -1.94 -16.53
C TYR A 170 -2.14 -2.58 -15.14
N ILE A 171 -2.07 -1.77 -14.10
CA ILE A 171 -2.06 -2.23 -12.73
C ILE A 171 -3.42 -1.93 -12.11
N SER A 172 -4.11 -2.96 -11.63
CA SER A 172 -5.34 -2.83 -10.83
C SER A 172 -4.98 -2.96 -9.36
N THR A 173 -5.38 -1.98 -8.54
CA THR A 173 -5.07 -1.98 -7.11
C THR A 173 -6.31 -2.23 -6.27
N ILE A 174 -6.10 -2.80 -5.09
CA ILE A 174 -7.04 -2.81 -3.97
C ILE A 174 -6.56 -1.73 -3.01
N GLY A 175 -7.38 -0.72 -2.83
CA GLY A 175 -7.00 0.52 -2.17
C GLY A 175 -6.77 1.64 -3.16
N SER A 176 -6.81 2.88 -2.68
CA SER A 176 -6.69 4.07 -3.52
C SER A 176 -5.86 5.14 -2.82
N ASN A 177 -4.96 5.77 -3.57
CA ASN A 177 -4.22 6.97 -3.17
C ASN A 177 -3.73 7.68 -4.45
N LEU A 178 -4.60 8.44 -5.09
CA LEU A 178 -4.34 9.06 -6.38
C LEU A 178 -3.14 10.02 -6.34
N SER A 179 -3.04 10.83 -5.29
CA SER A 179 -1.96 11.81 -5.14
C SER A 179 -0.57 11.15 -5.16
N LYS A 180 -0.37 10.15 -4.31
CA LYS A 180 0.93 9.46 -4.18
C LYS A 180 1.27 8.59 -5.39
N VAL A 181 0.27 7.96 -6.00
CA VAL A 181 0.45 7.16 -7.21
C VAL A 181 0.85 8.04 -8.38
N SER A 182 0.25 9.22 -8.52
CA SER A 182 0.57 10.17 -9.59
C SER A 182 1.98 10.74 -9.50
N GLU A 183 2.58 10.78 -8.30
CA GLU A 183 3.98 11.17 -8.09
C GLU A 183 4.97 10.05 -8.40
N TYR A 184 4.49 8.80 -8.56
CA TYR A 184 5.37 7.65 -8.77
C TYR A 184 5.94 7.63 -10.20
N ALA A 185 7.25 7.38 -10.30
CA ALA A 185 7.95 7.40 -11.59
C ALA A 185 7.45 6.27 -12.51
N GLY A 186 7.12 6.62 -13.75
CA GLY A 186 6.62 5.69 -14.77
C GLY A 186 5.11 5.49 -14.76
N VAL A 187 4.36 6.27 -13.97
CA VAL A 187 2.89 6.28 -13.97
C VAL A 187 2.37 7.40 -14.87
N ASP A 188 1.52 7.05 -15.80
CA ASP A 188 0.79 8.01 -16.64
C ASP A 188 -0.37 8.64 -15.86
N ARG A 189 -0.15 9.88 -15.45
CA ARG A 189 -1.11 10.65 -14.63
C ARG A 189 -2.42 10.92 -15.36
N SER A 190 -2.37 11.07 -16.67
CA SER A 190 -3.53 11.46 -17.48
C SER A 190 -4.53 10.32 -17.66
N ARG A 191 -4.05 9.09 -17.61
CA ARG A 191 -4.85 7.86 -17.84
C ARG A 191 -5.20 7.13 -16.55
N THR A 192 -4.51 7.44 -15.44
CA THR A 192 -4.74 6.78 -14.15
C THR A 192 -6.08 7.23 -13.55
N TYR A 193 -6.90 6.26 -13.16
CA TYR A 193 -8.25 6.48 -12.67
C TYR A 193 -8.49 5.73 -11.36
N THR A 194 -9.21 6.38 -10.45
CA THR A 194 -9.68 5.78 -9.18
C THR A 194 -11.20 5.85 -9.10
N ASN A 195 -11.81 4.90 -8.40
CA ASN A 195 -13.23 4.95 -8.09
C ASN A 195 -13.55 5.81 -6.86
N ASN A 196 -12.54 6.38 -6.19
CA ASN A 196 -12.74 7.29 -5.06
C ASN A 196 -12.95 8.73 -5.56
N ILE A 197 -14.21 9.17 -5.59
CA ILE A 197 -14.62 10.47 -6.10
C ILE A 197 -14.03 11.62 -5.27
N THR A 198 -13.90 11.43 -3.95
CA THR A 198 -13.33 12.45 -3.07
C THR A 198 -11.85 12.73 -3.39
N GLU A 199 -11.06 11.68 -3.66
CA GLU A 199 -9.67 11.86 -4.07
C GLU A 199 -9.54 12.57 -5.42
N ILE A 200 -10.44 12.27 -6.36
CA ILE A 200 -10.49 12.96 -7.66
C ILE A 200 -10.83 14.44 -7.46
N HIS A 201 -11.81 14.75 -6.62
CA HIS A 201 -12.17 16.12 -6.29
C HIS A 201 -11.01 16.90 -5.68
N ASP A 202 -10.35 16.31 -4.68
CA ASP A 202 -9.27 16.98 -3.93
C ASP A 202 -8.00 17.17 -4.77
N TYR A 203 -7.73 16.27 -5.72
CA TYR A 203 -6.53 16.30 -6.54
C TYR A 203 -6.72 16.97 -7.91
N LEU A 204 -7.86 16.74 -8.59
CA LEU A 204 -8.13 17.21 -9.96
C LEU A 204 -9.23 18.28 -10.05
N GLY A 205 -9.96 18.51 -8.96
CA GLY A 205 -11.00 19.51 -8.89
C GLY A 205 -12.40 18.99 -9.22
N ILE A 206 -13.38 19.93 -9.16
CA ILE A 206 -14.81 19.60 -9.20
C ILE A 206 -15.29 19.05 -10.54
N GLU A 207 -14.75 19.54 -11.66
CA GLU A 207 -15.15 19.07 -12.98
C GLU A 207 -14.73 17.61 -13.24
N ALA A 208 -13.54 17.24 -12.78
CA ALA A 208 -13.07 15.87 -12.84
C ALA A 208 -13.93 14.96 -11.95
N ALA A 209 -14.30 15.42 -10.76
CA ALA A 209 -15.19 14.68 -9.86
C ALA A 209 -16.58 14.49 -10.48
N ARG A 210 -17.15 15.52 -11.11
CA ARG A 210 -18.42 15.42 -11.84
C ARG A 210 -18.35 14.35 -12.91
N GLN A 211 -17.31 14.36 -13.72
CA GLN A 211 -17.13 13.35 -14.77
C GLN A 211 -16.95 11.93 -14.18
N ALA A 212 -16.25 11.81 -13.06
CA ALA A 212 -16.08 10.53 -12.38
C ALA A 212 -17.41 9.97 -11.83
N ILE A 213 -18.27 10.82 -11.29
CA ILE A 213 -19.62 10.44 -10.84
C ILE A 213 -20.42 9.88 -12.01
N ILE A 214 -20.45 10.60 -13.15
CA ILE A 214 -21.17 10.16 -14.34
C ILE A 214 -20.63 8.80 -14.81
N ASN A 215 -19.31 8.65 -14.92
CA ASN A 215 -18.67 7.41 -15.37
C ASN A 215 -19.01 6.23 -14.46
N GLU A 216 -18.94 6.41 -13.14
CA GLU A 216 -19.26 5.37 -12.16
C GLU A 216 -20.75 4.97 -12.20
N MET A 217 -21.66 5.95 -12.38
CA MET A 217 -23.09 5.68 -12.54
C MET A 217 -23.38 4.90 -13.82
N VAL A 218 -22.82 5.36 -14.95
CA VAL A 218 -22.97 4.66 -16.24
C VAL A 218 -22.47 3.23 -16.15
N LEU A 219 -21.25 3.02 -15.67
CA LEU A 219 -20.68 1.67 -15.50
C LEU A 219 -21.53 0.77 -14.60
N THR A 220 -22.15 1.35 -13.57
CA THR A 220 -23.00 0.59 -12.65
C THR A 220 -24.32 0.20 -13.29
N LEU A 221 -24.92 1.10 -14.06
CA LEU A 221 -26.20 0.87 -14.77
C LEU A 221 -26.02 -0.11 -15.92
N GLU A 222 -24.99 0.07 -16.74
CA GLU A 222 -24.63 -0.86 -17.82
C GLU A 222 -24.36 -2.27 -17.27
N GLY A 223 -23.63 -2.37 -16.15
CA GLY A 223 -23.39 -3.64 -15.45
C GLY A 223 -24.65 -4.31 -14.92
N ALA A 224 -25.74 -3.55 -14.74
CA ALA A 224 -27.08 -4.07 -14.40
C ALA A 224 -27.96 -4.31 -15.65
N GLY A 225 -27.43 -4.07 -16.86
CA GLY A 225 -28.18 -4.20 -18.10
C GLY A 225 -29.19 -3.08 -18.36
N LEU A 226 -29.02 -1.93 -17.69
CA LEU A 226 -29.85 -0.75 -17.84
C LEU A 226 -29.14 0.27 -18.71
N ASP A 227 -29.72 0.56 -19.88
CA ASP A 227 -29.25 1.65 -20.75
C ASP A 227 -30.03 2.93 -20.40
N VAL A 228 -29.31 3.91 -19.83
CA VAL A 228 -29.86 5.20 -19.41
C VAL A 228 -29.09 6.32 -20.08
N ASP A 229 -29.82 7.23 -20.74
CA ASP A 229 -29.21 8.41 -21.37
C ASP A 229 -28.49 9.27 -20.33
N VAL A 230 -27.24 9.62 -20.61
CA VAL A 230 -26.38 10.42 -19.74
C VAL A 230 -27.02 11.74 -19.32
N ARG A 231 -27.91 12.30 -20.16
CA ARG A 231 -28.65 13.54 -19.83
C ARG A 231 -29.49 13.41 -18.57
N HIS A 232 -30.04 12.23 -18.28
CA HIS A 232 -30.79 11.99 -17.04
C HIS A 232 -29.87 11.99 -15.83
N LEU A 233 -28.65 11.45 -15.98
CA LEU A 233 -27.64 11.47 -14.90
C LEU A 233 -27.08 12.86 -14.63
N LEU A 234 -27.06 13.72 -15.64
CA LEU A 234 -26.62 15.11 -15.48
C LEU A 234 -27.61 15.98 -14.70
N MET A 235 -28.87 15.56 -14.60
CA MET A 235 -29.90 16.29 -13.86
C MET A 235 -29.91 15.98 -12.36
N VAL A 236 -29.26 14.89 -11.95
CA VAL A 236 -29.10 14.47 -10.55
C VAL A 236 -27.83 15.03 -9.96
#